data_e3dba457e1fe8a081bbfc53e91675fc9
#
_entry.id   e3dba457e1fe8a081bbfc53e91675fc9
#
_cell.length_a   1.000
_cell.length_b   1.000
_cell.length_c   1.000
_cell.angle_alpha   90.00
_cell.angle_beta   90.00
_cell.angle_gamma   90.00
#
_symmetry.space_group_name_H-M   'P 1'
#
loop_
_entity.id
_entity.type
_entity.pdbx_description
1 polymer ?
#
loop_
_entity_poly.entity_id
_entity_poly.type
_entity_poly.pdbx_seq_one_letter_code
_entity_poly.pdbx_strand_id
1 'polypeptide(L)'
;MAKSSCKLNVSCINGILTASLCGELDHHGAVAVRTLIDGEIQRQNPPKTVLDLTGLDFMDSSGLGLIMGRYALMQRLGGEFAVKNPNERVLKIFKLAGLERMVKVEAEPKRKEKVK
;
A
#
# COMPACT_ATOMS: atom_id res chain seq x y z
N MET A 1 -9.58 -13.77 -20.51
CA MET A 1 -9.84 -12.92 -19.78
C MET A 1 -8.90 -12.44 -18.89
N ALA A 2 -8.62 -11.35 -18.83
CA ALA A 2 -7.68 -10.85 -17.96
C ALA A 2 -8.24 -10.79 -16.59
N LYS A 3 -7.56 -11.32 -15.64
CA LYS A 3 -7.92 -11.21 -14.35
C LYS A 3 -6.98 -10.38 -13.65
N SER A 4 -7.36 -9.67 -12.69
CA SER A 4 -6.46 -8.97 -11.84
C SER A 4 -5.55 -9.98 -11.19
N SER A 5 -4.28 -9.75 -11.24
CA SER A 5 -3.34 -10.60 -10.57
C SER A 5 -2.93 -10.05 -9.22
N CYS A 6 -3.61 -9.04 -8.71
CA CYS A 6 -3.29 -8.48 -7.42
C CYS A 6 -4.11 -9.13 -6.33
N LYS A 7 -3.45 -9.57 -5.28
CA LYS A 7 -4.12 -10.16 -4.12
C LYS A 7 -3.95 -9.25 -2.94
N LEU A 8 -4.98 -9.15 -2.12
CA LEU A 8 -4.98 -8.30 -0.95
C LEU A 8 -5.18 -9.14 0.30
N ASN A 9 -4.36 -8.87 1.31
CA ASN A 9 -4.50 -9.50 2.59
C ASN A 9 -4.51 -8.39 3.64
N VAL A 10 -5.49 -8.39 4.52
CA VAL A 10 -5.66 -7.31 5.49
C VAL A 10 -5.60 -7.86 6.91
N SER A 11 -4.88 -7.17 7.77
CA SER A 11 -4.86 -7.51 9.19
C SER A 11 -4.84 -6.22 9.99
N CYS A 12 -5.34 -6.28 11.22
CA CYS A 12 -5.30 -5.12 12.10
C CYS A 12 -4.79 -5.58 13.45
N ILE A 13 -3.58 -5.17 13.78
CA ILE A 13 -2.91 -5.62 14.98
C ILE A 13 -2.36 -4.42 15.73
N ASN A 14 -2.70 -4.29 16.98
CA ASN A 14 -2.23 -3.20 17.84
C ASN A 14 -2.53 -1.82 17.23
N GLY A 15 -3.69 -1.69 16.63
CA GLY A 15 -4.10 -0.41 16.07
C GLY A 15 -3.51 -0.09 14.71
N ILE A 16 -2.78 -1.02 14.11
CA ILE A 16 -2.21 -0.80 12.79
C ILE A 16 -2.92 -1.70 11.80
N LEU A 17 -3.59 -1.09 10.85
CA LEU A 17 -4.24 -1.81 9.77
C LEU A 17 -3.20 -1.98 8.66
N THR A 18 -2.86 -3.21 8.34
CA THR A 18 -1.91 -3.49 7.28
C THR A 18 -2.63 -4.15 6.12
N ALA A 19 -2.53 -3.51 4.97
CA ALA A 19 -3.09 -4.04 3.74
C ALA A 19 -1.91 -4.47 2.86
N SER A 20 -1.74 -5.76 2.68
CA SER A 20 -0.62 -6.31 1.93
C SER A 20 -1.07 -6.66 0.53
N LEU A 21 -0.37 -6.14 -0.46
CA LEU A 21 -0.65 -6.40 -1.86
C LEU A 21 0.42 -7.28 -2.46
N CYS A 22 0.00 -8.23 -3.27
CA CYS A 22 0.92 -9.12 -3.97
C CYS A 22 0.56 -9.18 -5.43
N GLY A 23 1.54 -9.32 -6.28
CA GLY A 23 1.34 -9.51 -7.72
C GLY A 23 1.45 -8.21 -8.47
N GLU A 24 0.52 -7.96 -9.35
CA GLU A 24 0.54 -6.78 -10.20
C GLU A 24 -0.72 -5.98 -10.01
N LEU A 25 -0.58 -4.68 -9.81
CA LEU A 25 -1.70 -3.82 -9.53
C LEU A 25 -2.02 -2.99 -10.75
N ASP A 26 -3.09 -3.33 -11.43
CA ASP A 26 -3.56 -2.57 -12.58
C ASP A 26 -4.83 -1.80 -12.20
N HIS A 27 -5.45 -1.17 -13.17
CA HIS A 27 -6.63 -0.35 -12.92
C HIS A 27 -7.78 -1.17 -12.31
N HIS A 28 -8.02 -2.37 -12.81
CA HIS A 28 -9.10 -3.19 -12.28
C HIS A 28 -8.83 -3.60 -10.84
N GLY A 29 -7.60 -4.01 -10.57
CA GLY A 29 -7.22 -4.39 -9.22
C GLY A 29 -7.29 -3.22 -8.27
N ALA A 30 -6.89 -2.02 -8.74
CA ALA A 30 -6.89 -0.84 -7.89
C ALA A 30 -8.29 -0.48 -7.43
N VAL A 31 -9.29 -0.61 -8.29
CA VAL A 31 -10.67 -0.31 -7.92
C VAL A 31 -11.15 -1.26 -6.82
N ALA A 32 -10.92 -2.55 -7.01
CA ALA A 32 -11.35 -3.55 -6.04
C ALA A 32 -10.62 -3.38 -4.70
N VAL A 33 -9.33 -3.17 -4.75
CA VAL A 33 -8.51 -3.02 -3.56
C VAL A 33 -8.93 -1.77 -2.79
N ARG A 34 -9.20 -0.67 -3.50
CA ARG A 34 -9.64 0.55 -2.87
C ARG A 34 -10.90 0.35 -2.05
N THR A 35 -11.88 -0.30 -2.65
CA THR A 35 -13.15 -0.54 -1.96
C THR A 35 -12.95 -1.35 -0.70
N LEU A 36 -12.12 -2.39 -0.78
CA LEU A 36 -11.90 -3.24 0.37
C LEU A 36 -11.12 -2.54 1.47
N ILE A 37 -10.10 -1.78 1.11
CA ILE A 37 -9.28 -1.08 2.10
C ILE A 37 -10.11 0.01 2.77
N ASP A 38 -10.86 0.77 1.99
CA ASP A 38 -11.69 1.84 2.57
C ASP A 38 -12.72 1.28 3.54
N GLY A 39 -13.31 0.14 3.19
CA GLY A 39 -14.25 -0.51 4.08
C GLY A 39 -13.61 -0.91 5.40
N GLU A 40 -12.38 -1.44 5.35
CA GLU A 40 -11.68 -1.82 6.55
C GLU A 40 -11.29 -0.62 7.39
N ILE A 41 -10.84 0.45 6.75
CA ILE A 41 -10.48 1.67 7.47
C ILE A 41 -11.70 2.21 8.21
N GLN A 42 -12.83 2.25 7.54
CA GLN A 42 -14.03 2.79 8.15
C GLN A 42 -14.58 1.89 9.26
N ARG A 43 -14.45 0.59 9.08
CA ARG A 43 -14.94 -0.34 10.07
C ARG A 43 -14.04 -0.40 11.31
N GLN A 44 -12.72 -0.39 11.10
CA GLN A 44 -11.75 -0.55 12.18
C GLN A 44 -11.34 0.76 12.81
N ASN A 45 -11.46 1.84 12.06
CA ASN A 45 -11.03 3.17 12.50
C ASN A 45 -9.61 3.14 13.09
N PRO A 46 -8.63 2.62 12.36
CA PRO A 46 -7.29 2.46 12.92
C PRO A 46 -6.55 3.78 13.01
N PRO A 47 -5.74 3.98 14.03
CA PRO A 47 -4.89 5.17 14.10
C PRO A 47 -3.80 5.19 13.05
N LYS A 48 -3.47 4.04 12.46
CA LYS A 48 -2.47 3.99 11.41
C LYS A 48 -2.82 2.90 10.41
N THR A 49 -2.65 3.20 9.13
CA THR A 49 -2.81 2.23 8.05
C THR A 49 -1.48 2.14 7.29
N VAL A 50 -1.07 0.91 7.01
CA VAL A 50 0.15 0.65 6.24
C VAL A 50 -0.24 -0.14 5.00
N LEU A 51 0.23 0.31 3.86
CA LEU A 51 0.07 -0.43 2.63
C LEU A 51 1.37 -1.16 2.39
N ASP A 52 1.36 -2.45 2.59
CA ASP A 52 2.57 -3.27 2.50
C ASP A 52 2.73 -3.77 1.08
N LEU A 53 3.76 -3.30 0.41
CA LEU A 53 4.03 -3.62 -0.98
C LEU A 53 5.15 -4.63 -1.17
N THR A 54 5.51 -5.35 -0.10
CA THR A 54 6.58 -6.33 -0.17
C THR A 54 6.38 -7.34 -1.30
N GLY A 55 5.16 -7.79 -1.51
CA GLY A 55 4.87 -8.78 -2.54
C GLY A 55 4.42 -8.19 -3.86
N LEU A 56 4.43 -6.87 -4.00
CA LEU A 56 3.95 -6.24 -5.22
C LEU A 56 5.07 -6.12 -6.22
N ASP A 57 4.91 -6.75 -7.38
CA ASP A 57 5.93 -6.75 -8.42
C ASP A 57 5.86 -5.53 -9.32
N PHE A 58 4.66 -5.05 -9.57
CA PHE A 58 4.45 -3.97 -10.51
C PHE A 58 3.15 -3.23 -10.22
N MET A 59 3.13 -1.93 -10.48
CA MET A 59 1.88 -1.18 -10.48
C MET A 59 1.96 -0.15 -11.59
N ASP A 60 0.81 0.20 -12.15
CA ASP A 60 0.73 1.29 -13.10
C ASP A 60 0.27 2.55 -12.36
N SER A 61 -0.09 3.59 -13.09
CA SER A 61 -0.47 4.85 -12.47
C SER A 61 -1.72 4.74 -11.59
N SER A 62 -2.50 3.69 -11.78
CA SER A 62 -3.66 3.46 -10.90
C SER A 62 -3.21 3.20 -9.47
N GLY A 63 -2.03 2.61 -9.31
CA GLY A 63 -1.48 2.37 -7.97
C GLY A 63 -1.17 3.66 -7.25
N LEU A 64 -0.72 4.68 -8.00
CA LEU A 64 -0.47 5.98 -7.38
C LEU A 64 -1.75 6.59 -6.85
N GLY A 65 -2.83 6.49 -7.63
CA GLY A 65 -4.13 6.99 -7.19
C GLY A 65 -4.63 6.26 -5.97
N LEU A 66 -4.43 4.95 -5.93
CA LEU A 66 -4.81 4.14 -4.79
C LEU A 66 -4.08 4.64 -3.53
N ILE A 67 -2.79 4.84 -3.63
CA ILE A 67 -1.97 5.28 -2.51
C ILE A 67 -2.39 6.67 -2.05
N MET A 68 -2.55 7.60 -2.98
CA MET A 68 -2.91 8.95 -2.62
C MET A 68 -4.28 9.04 -2.00
N GLY A 69 -5.23 8.27 -2.50
CA GLY A 69 -6.58 8.29 -1.94
C GLY A 69 -6.61 7.76 -0.53
N ARG A 70 -5.83 6.71 -0.25
CA ARG A 70 -5.78 6.15 1.12
C ARG A 70 -5.07 7.11 2.06
N TYR A 71 -4.04 7.78 1.56
CA TYR A 71 -3.35 8.80 2.34
C TYR A 71 -4.35 9.91 2.73
N ALA A 72 -5.09 10.41 1.74
CA ALA A 72 -6.04 11.49 1.99
C ALA A 72 -7.13 11.06 2.98
N LEU A 73 -7.61 9.84 2.84
CA LEU A 73 -8.64 9.34 3.74
C LEU A 73 -8.12 9.29 5.18
N MET A 74 -6.91 8.77 5.38
CA MET A 74 -6.35 8.69 6.72
C MET A 74 -6.09 10.08 7.29
N GLN A 75 -5.68 11.04 6.45
CA GLN A 75 -5.50 12.41 6.90
C GLN A 75 -6.80 13.00 7.40
N ARG A 76 -7.88 12.78 6.66
CA ARG A 76 -9.18 13.30 7.08
C ARG A 76 -9.65 12.69 8.39
N LEU A 77 -9.29 11.44 8.62
CA LEU A 77 -9.69 10.75 9.85
C LEU A 77 -8.74 11.01 11.01
N GLY A 78 -7.70 11.80 10.79
CA GLY A 78 -6.74 12.15 11.82
C GLY A 78 -5.73 11.06 12.12
N GLY A 79 -5.55 10.12 11.20
CA GLY A 79 -4.62 9.02 11.41
C GLY A 79 -3.38 9.16 10.56
N GLU A 80 -2.56 8.12 10.55
CA GLU A 80 -1.31 8.08 9.81
C GLU A 80 -1.38 7.06 8.70
N PHE A 81 -0.62 7.29 7.66
CA PHE A 81 -0.55 6.37 6.54
C PHE A 81 0.90 6.21 6.09
N ALA A 82 1.30 4.99 5.81
CA ALA A 82 2.64 4.71 5.29
C ALA A 82 2.58 3.61 4.26
N VAL A 83 3.58 3.59 3.39
CA VAL A 83 3.77 2.52 2.42
C VAL A 83 5.02 1.77 2.85
N LYS A 84 4.96 0.46 2.80
CA LYS A 84 6.05 -0.35 3.29
C LYS A 84 6.67 -1.20 2.19
N ASN A 85 7.97 -1.20 2.13
CA ASN A 85 8.78 -2.09 1.27
C ASN A 85 8.43 -2.11 -0.22
N PRO A 86 8.27 -0.96 -0.88
CA PRO A 86 8.10 -0.99 -2.34
C PRO A 86 9.41 -1.48 -2.97
N ASN A 87 9.32 -2.30 -4.00
CA ASN A 87 10.52 -2.72 -4.70
C ASN A 87 11.06 -1.55 -5.52
N GLU A 88 12.20 -1.74 -6.16
CA GLU A 88 12.86 -0.64 -6.89
C GLU A 88 12.00 -0.07 -7.99
N ARG A 89 11.31 -0.92 -8.72
CA ARG A 89 10.46 -0.46 -9.79
C ARG A 89 9.31 0.38 -9.29
N VAL A 90 8.65 -0.09 -8.24
CA VAL A 90 7.52 0.62 -7.65
C VAL A 90 8.01 1.91 -7.00
N LEU A 91 9.15 1.86 -6.32
CA LEU A 91 9.69 3.03 -5.67
C LEU A 91 10.05 4.11 -6.70
N LYS A 92 10.53 3.71 -7.86
CA LYS A 92 10.87 4.66 -8.90
C LYS A 92 9.64 5.41 -9.39
N ILE A 93 8.54 4.70 -9.60
CA ILE A 93 7.29 5.33 -10.00
C ILE A 93 6.82 6.29 -8.92
N PHE A 94 6.94 5.88 -7.67
CA PHE A 94 6.55 6.66 -6.51
C PHE A 94 7.36 7.95 -6.46
N LYS A 95 8.67 7.87 -6.67
CA LYS A 95 9.53 9.04 -6.65
C LYS A 95 9.26 9.97 -7.82
N LEU A 96 9.06 9.42 -9.00
CA LEU A 96 8.77 10.23 -10.18
C LEU A 96 7.48 11.02 -10.01
N ALA A 97 6.53 10.48 -9.28
CA ALA A 97 5.29 11.17 -9.01
C ALA A 97 5.39 12.14 -7.82
N GLY A 98 6.52 12.17 -7.15
CA GLY A 98 6.71 13.07 -6.02
C GLY A 98 6.00 12.66 -4.75
N LEU A 99 5.52 11.42 -4.69
CA LEU A 99 4.74 10.97 -3.54
C LEU A 99 5.56 10.80 -2.28
N GLU A 100 6.86 10.59 -2.43
CA GLU A 100 7.69 10.39 -1.23
C GLU A 100 7.75 11.63 -0.35
N ARG A 101 7.32 12.78 -0.85
CA ARG A 101 7.29 13.99 -0.05
C ARG A 101 6.08 14.04 0.85
N MET A 102 5.04 13.28 0.52
CA MET A 102 3.81 13.30 1.26
C MET A 102 3.61 12.04 2.06
N VAL A 103 3.91 10.92 1.46
CA VAL A 103 3.63 9.61 2.03
C VAL A 103 4.90 9.00 2.56
N LYS A 104 4.89 8.59 3.80
CA LYS A 104 6.05 7.98 4.41
C LYS A 104 6.29 6.62 3.81
N VAL A 105 7.53 6.36 3.43
CA VAL A 105 7.93 5.06 2.94
C VAL A 105 8.77 4.39 4.02
N GLU A 106 8.33 3.24 4.49
CA GLU A 106 9.04 2.48 5.50
C GLU A 106 9.65 1.27 4.84
N ALA A 107 10.89 1.00 5.13
CA ALA A 107 11.54 -0.17 4.59
C ALA A 107 12.09 -0.97 5.73
N GLU A 108 11.81 -2.26 5.71
CA GLU A 108 12.39 -3.12 6.72
C GLU A 108 13.81 -3.41 6.35
N PRO A 109 14.69 -3.53 7.33
CA PRO A 109 16.06 -3.87 7.01
C PRO A 109 16.09 -5.25 6.39
N LYS A 110 16.99 -5.42 5.42
CA LYS A 110 17.12 -6.68 4.83
C LYS A 110 17.70 -7.61 5.79
N ARG A 111 17.22 -8.82 5.89
CA ARG A 111 17.76 -9.71 6.78
C ARG A 111 18.97 -10.14 6.29
N LYS A 112 19.84 -9.92 6.59
CA LYS A 112 21.06 -10.22 6.14
C LYS A 112 21.41 -11.43 6.46
N GLU A 113 20.95 -11.88 6.79
CA GLU A 113 21.14 -12.93 7.18
C GLU A 113 21.40 -13.74 6.57
N LYS A 114 21.30 -13.64 6.11
CA LYS A 114 21.51 -14.27 5.57
C LYS A 114 22.43 -14.47 5.38
N VAL A 115 22.88 -14.30 5.72
CA VAL A 115 23.72 -14.43 5.60
C VAL A 115 24.35 -15.06 5.89
N LYS A 116 24.52 -15.22 5.89
CA LYS A 116 25.16 -15.69 6.06
C LYS A 116 25.59 -15.99 5.92
#